data_11f253945d02700068e0945d72ca0208
#
_entry.id   11f253945d02700068e0945d72ca0208
#
_cell.length_a   1.000
_cell.length_b   1.000
_cell.length_c   1.000
_cell.angle_alpha   90.00
_cell.angle_beta   90.00
_cell.angle_gamma   90.00
#
_symmetry.space_group_name_H-M   'P 1'
#
loop_
_entity.id
_entity.type
_entity.pdbx_description
1 polymer ?
#
loop_
_entity_poly.entity_id
_entity_poly.type
_entity_poly.pdbx_seq_one_letter_code
_entity_poly.pdbx_strand_id
1 'polypeptide(L)' 'GLDTLSPEPVPAGHPLTALPPEIQRKVVLAPHLGGITEASFRRAHAHMWRNVEHLAAGERPDNIVNGL' A
#
# COMPACT_ATOMS: atom_id res chain seq x y z
N GLY A 1 4.77 -6.61 -14.53
CA GLY A 1 5.31 -5.72 -13.51
C GLY A 1 4.76 -6.00 -12.13
N LEU A 2 5.56 -5.73 -11.12
CA LEU A 2 5.20 -5.91 -9.72
C LEU A 2 5.55 -4.65 -8.93
N ASP A 3 4.59 -4.16 -8.15
CA ASP A 3 4.77 -3.00 -7.28
C ASP A 3 4.94 -3.41 -5.82
N THR A 4 4.38 -4.56 -5.45
CA THR A 4 4.43 -5.08 -4.08
C THR A 4 5.15 -6.41 -4.04
N LEU A 5 6.10 -6.55 -3.13
CA LEU A 5 6.78 -7.79 -2.84
C LEU A 5 6.68 -8.08 -1.34
N SER A 6 6.74 -9.34 -0.98
CA SER A 6 6.72 -9.75 0.42
C SER A 6 8.00 -10.54 0.74
N PRO A 7 8.64 -10.31 1.87
CA PRO A 7 8.34 -9.26 2.86
C PRO A 7 8.82 -7.86 2.46
N GLU A 8 8.34 -6.84 3.14
CA GLU A 8 8.84 -5.47 3.01
C GLU A 8 9.50 -5.04 4.32
N PRO A 9 10.70 -4.43 4.30
CA PRO A 9 11.53 -4.20 3.11
C PRO A 9 12.04 -5.50 2.48
N VAL A 10 12.24 -5.49 1.15
CA VAL A 10 12.62 -6.68 0.40
C VAL A 10 14.07 -7.06 0.71
N PRO A 11 14.34 -8.30 1.18
CA PRO A 11 15.70 -8.72 1.47
C PRO A 11 16.53 -8.94 0.21
N ALA A 12 17.85 -8.83 0.33
CA ALA A 12 18.79 -8.95 -0.79
C ALA A 12 18.72 -10.29 -1.52
N GLY A 13 18.34 -11.36 -0.89
CA GLY A 13 18.24 -12.69 -1.49
C GLY A 13 16.86 -13.05 -2.01
N HIS A 14 15.95 -12.07 -2.15
CA HIS A 14 14.59 -12.36 -2.60
C HIS A 14 14.59 -12.97 -4.02
N PRO A 15 13.82 -14.06 -4.25
CA PRO A 15 13.81 -14.76 -5.54
C PRO A 15 13.53 -13.86 -6.75
N LEU A 16 12.64 -12.87 -6.61
CA LEU A 16 12.28 -11.96 -7.69
C LEU A 16 13.30 -10.86 -7.96
N THR A 17 14.23 -10.61 -7.04
CA THR A 17 15.35 -9.67 -7.24
C THR A 17 16.62 -10.37 -7.66
N ALA A 18 16.71 -11.68 -7.50
CA ALA A 18 17.89 -12.50 -7.82
C ALA A 18 17.70 -13.33 -9.10
N LEU A 19 16.85 -12.87 -10.01
CA LEU A 19 16.58 -13.56 -11.27
C LEU A 19 17.80 -13.51 -12.22
N PRO A 20 18.01 -14.56 -13.08
CA PRO A 20 18.99 -14.49 -14.14
C PRO A 20 18.75 -13.29 -15.05
N PRO A 21 19.81 -12.69 -15.64
CA PRO A 21 19.68 -11.48 -16.47
C PRO A 21 18.69 -11.60 -17.62
N GLU A 22 18.57 -12.77 -18.22
CA GLU A 22 17.65 -13.05 -19.32
C GLU A 22 16.19 -12.94 -18.92
N ILE A 23 15.87 -13.37 -17.69
CA ILE A 23 14.53 -13.31 -17.13
C ILE A 23 14.28 -11.92 -16.52
N GLN A 24 15.30 -11.35 -15.88
CA GLN A 24 15.20 -10.03 -15.25
C GLN A 24 14.78 -8.95 -16.25
N ARG A 25 15.21 -9.04 -17.50
CA ARG A 25 14.81 -8.10 -18.55
C ARG A 25 13.32 -8.10 -18.87
N LYS A 26 12.59 -9.15 -18.47
CA LYS A 26 11.15 -9.30 -18.69
C LYS A 26 10.33 -8.86 -17.50
N VAL A 27 10.98 -8.46 -16.40
CA VAL A 27 10.32 -8.12 -15.14
C VAL A 27 10.60 -6.67 -14.82
N VAL A 28 9.55 -5.93 -14.49
CA VAL A 28 9.64 -4.55 -13.98
C VAL A 28 9.19 -4.57 -12.54
N LEU A 29 10.06 -4.12 -11.65
CA LEU A 29 9.79 -4.00 -10.22
C LEU A 29 9.73 -2.52 -9.84
N ALA A 30 8.71 -2.15 -9.09
CA ALA A 30 8.58 -0.83 -8.51
C ALA A 30 8.57 -0.94 -6.98
N PRO A 31 9.00 0.09 -6.23
CA PRO A 31 9.12 0.02 -4.78
C PRO A 31 7.83 0.39 -4.06
N HIS A 32 6.71 -0.24 -4.40
CA HIS A 32 5.41 -0.04 -3.77
C HIS A 32 4.92 1.42 -3.88
N LEU A 33 4.87 1.92 -5.12
CA LEU A 33 4.52 3.31 -5.43
C LEU A 33 3.09 3.52 -5.91
N GLY A 34 2.32 2.45 -6.14
CA GLY A 34 1.00 2.53 -6.76
C GLY A 34 -0.02 3.39 -6.02
N GLY A 35 0.12 3.50 -4.69
CA GLY A 35 -0.73 4.36 -3.87
C GLY A 35 -0.23 5.81 -3.73
N ILE A 36 0.95 6.13 -4.26
CA ILE A 36 1.56 7.45 -4.09
C ILE A 36 1.09 8.38 -5.22
N THR A 37 -0.14 8.85 -5.09
CA THR A 37 -0.74 9.84 -5.99
C THR A 37 -1.42 10.92 -5.16
N GLU A 38 -1.53 12.12 -5.72
CA GLU A 38 -2.25 13.22 -5.07
C GLU A 38 -3.70 12.85 -4.78
N ALA A 39 -4.38 12.23 -5.74
CA ALA A 39 -5.76 11.80 -5.56
C ALA A 39 -5.91 10.74 -4.46
N SER A 40 -4.97 9.81 -4.34
CA SER A 40 -4.98 8.79 -3.31
C SER A 40 -4.84 9.40 -1.92
N PHE A 41 -3.90 10.33 -1.74
CA PHE A 41 -3.72 11.03 -0.47
C PHE A 41 -4.93 11.90 -0.12
N ARG A 42 -5.53 12.58 -1.09
CA ARG A 42 -6.76 13.36 -0.86
C ARG A 42 -7.90 12.49 -0.38
N ARG A 43 -8.11 11.33 -1.02
CA ARG A 43 -9.17 10.39 -0.61
C ARG A 43 -8.93 9.82 0.78
N ALA A 44 -7.70 9.43 1.07
CA ALA A 44 -7.34 8.91 2.39
C ALA A 44 -7.55 9.97 3.47
N HIS A 45 -7.16 11.21 3.22
CA HIS A 45 -7.32 12.31 4.15
C HIS A 45 -8.81 12.62 4.40
N ALA A 46 -9.61 12.69 3.34
CA ALA A 46 -11.05 12.90 3.47
C ALA A 46 -11.73 11.77 4.24
N HIS A 47 -11.30 10.54 4.04
CA HIS A 47 -11.83 9.39 4.76
C HIS A 47 -11.49 9.43 6.25
N MET A 48 -10.28 9.82 6.60
CA MET A 48 -9.87 10.00 8.00
C MET A 48 -10.72 11.07 8.69
N TRP A 49 -10.96 12.20 8.05
CA TRP A 49 -11.81 13.25 8.61
C TRP A 49 -13.26 12.80 8.78
N ARG A 50 -13.78 12.03 7.83
CA ARG A 50 -15.13 11.43 7.99
C ARG A 50 -15.21 10.56 9.22
N ASN A 51 -14.20 9.74 9.48
CA ASN A 51 -14.17 8.93 10.69
C ASN A 51 -14.08 9.75 11.97
N VAL A 52 -13.34 10.85 11.95
CA VAL A 52 -13.31 11.80 13.08
C VAL A 52 -14.70 12.39 13.33
N GLU A 53 -15.42 12.78 12.29
CA GLU A 53 -16.79 13.29 12.39
C GLU A 53 -17.76 12.23 12.94
N HIS A 54 -17.64 10.99 12.50
CA HIS A 54 -18.45 9.89 13.04
C HIS A 54 -18.21 9.71 14.54
N LEU A 55 -16.96 9.70 14.97
CA LEU A 55 -16.62 9.56 16.39
C LEU A 55 -17.14 10.75 17.21
N ALA A 56 -17.02 11.97 16.71
CA ALA A 56 -17.53 13.15 17.38
C ALA A 56 -19.06 13.15 17.54
N ALA A 57 -19.76 12.51 16.59
CA ALA A 57 -21.22 12.35 16.63
C ALA A 57 -21.67 11.12 17.43
N GLY A 58 -20.75 10.35 18.02
CA GLY A 58 -21.07 9.10 18.71
C GLY A 58 -21.38 7.94 17.76
N GLU A 59 -21.06 8.07 16.49
CA GLU A 59 -21.27 7.05 15.48
C GLU A 59 -20.03 6.15 15.33
N ARG A 60 -20.24 4.97 14.75
CA ARG A 60 -19.14 4.04 14.49
C ARG A 60 -18.34 4.46 13.25
N PRO A 61 -17.01 4.52 13.32
CA PRO A 61 -16.19 4.81 12.14
C PRO A 61 -16.20 3.66 11.12
N ASP A 62 -15.88 3.98 9.87
CA ASP A 62 -15.78 3.01 8.78
C ASP A 62 -14.44 2.26 8.82
N ASN A 63 -14.43 1.06 8.27
CA ASN A 63 -13.21 0.26 8.04
C ASN A 63 -12.41 -0.04 9.31
N ILE A 64 -13.10 -0.45 10.36
CA ILE A 64 -12.46 -0.87 11.61
C ILE A 64 -11.79 -2.23 11.38
N VAL A 65 -10.47 -2.31 11.58
CA VAL A 65 -9.66 -3.52 11.33
C VAL A 65 -9.15 -4.21 12.59
N ASN A 66 -9.31 -3.58 13.74
CA ASN A 66 -8.82 -4.09 15.03
C ASN A 66 -9.92 -4.66 15.94
N GLY A 67 -11.12 -4.87 15.41
CA GLY A 67 -12.22 -5.48 16.14
C GLY A 67 -12.96 -4.56 17.11
N LEU A 68 -12.64 -3.26 17.09
CA LEU A 68 -13.38 -2.27 17.88
C LEU A 68 -14.68 -1.86 17.19
#